data_08a890d46f1f460d264fd0d26a6a33db
#
_entry.id   08a890d46f1f460d264fd0d26a6a33db
#
_cell.length_a   1.000
_cell.length_b   1.000
_cell.length_c   1.000
_cell.angle_alpha   90.00
_cell.angle_beta   90.00
_cell.angle_gamma   90.00
#
_symmetry.space_group_name_H-M   'P 1'
#
loop_
_entity.id
_entity.type
_entity.pdbx_description
1 polymer ?
#
loop_
_entity_poly.entity_id
_entity_poly.type
_entity_poly.pdbx_seq_one_letter_code
_entity_poly.pdbx_strand_id
1 'polypeptide(L)'
;MKIKDWYSPDNQMAKLGRHSWSVARLFELSRELPVMDIPLNHLSLYYQYEKLTLREMVMHMKAVNAADLSKPIILDEDGELMDGRHRLMKAMLTGCETIKVVRFDENPAPCQVSE
;
A
#
# COMPACT_ATOMS: atom_id res chain seq x y z
N MET A 1 -10.14 23.70 12.12
CA MET A 1 -9.25 23.41 10.96
C MET A 1 -9.55 22.02 10.43
N LYS A 2 -9.79 21.93 9.13
CA LYS A 2 -10.07 20.64 8.49
C LYS A 2 -8.77 20.02 7.96
N ILE A 3 -8.50 18.78 8.35
CA ILE A 3 -7.34 18.05 7.83
C ILE A 3 -7.72 17.42 6.47
N LYS A 4 -6.90 17.62 5.47
CA LYS A 4 -7.11 17.05 4.13
C LYS A 4 -7.06 15.53 4.18
N ASP A 5 -7.76 14.91 3.24
CA ASP A 5 -7.62 13.48 3.01
C ASP A 5 -6.20 13.17 2.51
N TRP A 6 -5.75 11.93 2.75
CA TRP A 6 -4.36 11.56 2.48
C TRP A 6 -3.97 11.78 1.02
N TYR A 7 -4.73 11.23 0.09
CA TYR A 7 -4.35 11.30 -1.32
C TYR A 7 -5.46 10.93 -2.29
N SER A 8 -5.19 11.27 -3.56
CA SER A 8 -5.84 10.67 -4.72
C SER A 8 -4.88 9.65 -5.36
N PRO A 9 -5.35 8.47 -5.78
CA PRO A 9 -4.50 7.50 -6.49
C PRO A 9 -3.79 8.09 -7.71
N ASP A 10 -4.40 9.07 -8.38
CA ASP A 10 -3.82 9.71 -9.55
C ASP A 10 -2.51 10.45 -9.26
N ASN A 11 -2.29 10.84 -8.01
CA ASN A 11 -1.16 11.66 -7.60
C ASN A 11 -0.09 10.88 -6.82
N GLN A 12 -0.33 9.59 -6.56
CA GLN A 12 0.59 8.81 -5.73
C GLN A 12 1.53 7.94 -6.55
N MET A 13 2.72 7.76 -6.00
CA MET A 13 3.73 6.87 -6.53
C MET A 13 4.09 5.81 -5.48
N ALA A 14 4.19 4.58 -5.92
CA ALA A 14 4.79 3.49 -5.14
C ALA A 14 6.27 3.44 -5.48
N LYS A 15 7.12 3.32 -4.47
CA LYS A 15 8.57 3.33 -4.65
C LYS A 15 9.22 2.13 -3.96
N LEU A 16 10.00 1.36 -4.73
CA LEU A 16 10.81 0.26 -4.22
C LEU A 16 12.23 0.42 -4.77
N GLY A 17 13.18 0.73 -3.89
CA GLY A 17 14.55 1.01 -4.29
C GLY A 17 14.60 2.20 -5.24
N ARG A 18 15.11 1.97 -6.44
CA ARG A 18 15.26 3.00 -7.48
C ARG A 18 14.05 3.09 -8.43
N HIS A 19 13.09 2.14 -8.29
CA HIS A 19 11.96 2.05 -9.19
C HIS A 19 10.73 2.69 -8.58
N SER A 20 9.93 3.36 -9.41
CA SER A 20 8.68 3.97 -8.99
C SER A 20 7.57 3.66 -9.98
N TRP A 21 6.37 3.44 -9.48
CA TRP A 21 5.17 3.19 -10.27
C TRP A 21 4.07 4.15 -9.85
N SER A 22 3.27 4.58 -10.82
CA SER A 22 2.02 5.27 -10.51
C SER A 22 1.07 4.28 -9.83
N VAL A 23 0.46 4.68 -8.72
CA VAL A 23 -0.49 3.82 -7.99
C VAL A 23 -1.71 3.53 -8.87
N ALA A 24 -2.18 4.50 -9.65
CA ALA A 24 -3.30 4.28 -10.58
C ALA A 24 -2.96 3.19 -11.60
N ARG A 25 -1.73 3.19 -12.13
CA ARG A 25 -1.28 2.14 -13.05
C ARG A 25 -1.20 0.78 -12.38
N LEU A 26 -0.72 0.73 -11.13
CA LEU A 26 -0.67 -0.51 -10.37
C LEU A 26 -2.07 -1.09 -10.16
N PHE A 27 -3.06 -0.27 -9.86
CA PHE A 27 -4.44 -0.72 -9.73
C PHE A 27 -4.92 -1.35 -11.03
N GLU A 28 -4.65 -0.73 -12.16
CA GLU A 28 -5.07 -1.23 -13.45
C GLU A 28 -4.38 -2.56 -13.81
N LEU A 29 -3.07 -2.63 -13.64
CA LEU A 29 -2.29 -3.82 -13.96
C LEU A 29 -2.61 -4.99 -13.03
N SER A 30 -3.02 -4.72 -11.78
CA SER A 30 -3.32 -5.76 -10.80
C SER A 30 -4.74 -6.31 -10.89
N ARG A 31 -5.62 -5.73 -11.71
CA ARG A 31 -7.05 -6.12 -11.79
C ARG A 31 -7.26 -7.57 -12.19
N GLU A 32 -6.36 -8.12 -13.00
CA GLU A 32 -6.45 -9.50 -13.46
C GLU A 32 -5.78 -10.51 -12.51
N LEU A 33 -5.10 -10.04 -11.48
CA LEU A 33 -4.41 -10.91 -10.54
C LEU A 33 -5.41 -11.53 -9.56
N PRO A 34 -5.22 -12.80 -9.19
CA PRO A 34 -6.10 -13.43 -8.20
C PRO A 34 -5.92 -12.80 -6.82
N VAL A 35 -7.03 -12.58 -6.13
CA VAL A 35 -7.03 -12.08 -4.76
C VAL A 35 -6.87 -13.27 -3.82
N MET A 36 -5.91 -13.17 -2.90
CA MET A 36 -5.63 -14.20 -1.90
C MET A 36 -5.81 -13.63 -0.51
N ASP A 37 -6.22 -14.48 0.44
CA ASP A 37 -6.20 -14.12 1.85
C ASP A 37 -4.89 -14.63 2.45
N ILE A 38 -4.04 -13.71 2.87
CA ILE A 38 -2.71 -14.04 3.39
C ILE A 38 -2.64 -13.71 4.88
N PRO A 39 -2.13 -14.64 5.73
CA PRO A 39 -1.91 -14.32 7.14
C PRO A 39 -0.97 -13.13 7.29
N LEU A 40 -1.30 -12.22 8.20
CA LEU A 40 -0.48 -11.03 8.44
C LEU A 40 0.96 -11.38 8.83
N ASN A 41 1.15 -12.49 9.56
CA ASN A 41 2.48 -12.91 9.97
C ASN A 41 3.35 -13.47 8.84
N HIS A 42 2.79 -13.63 7.64
CA HIS A 42 3.56 -13.99 6.44
C HIS A 42 4.06 -12.77 5.67
N LEU A 43 3.68 -11.57 6.11
CA LEU A 43 4.07 -10.31 5.47
C LEU A 43 5.15 -9.62 6.30
N SER A 44 5.96 -8.79 5.66
CA SER A 44 6.84 -7.90 6.38
C SER A 44 6.01 -6.79 7.04
N LEU A 45 6.08 -6.68 8.37
CA LEU A 45 5.39 -5.66 9.15
C LEU A 45 6.35 -4.63 9.72
N TYR A 46 7.61 -4.66 9.28
CA TYR A 46 8.69 -3.84 9.83
C TYR A 46 9.04 -2.65 8.95
N TYR A 47 8.15 -2.27 8.03
CA TYR A 47 8.33 -1.04 7.25
C TYR A 47 8.33 0.15 8.19
N GLN A 48 9.28 1.05 7.98
CA GLN A 48 9.40 2.24 8.80
C GLN A 48 8.76 3.43 8.13
N TYR A 49 8.15 4.29 8.93
CA TYR A 49 7.75 5.61 8.47
C TYR A 49 8.92 6.57 8.57
N GLU A 50 8.92 7.52 7.65
CA GLU A 50 9.78 8.68 7.75
C GLU A 50 9.38 9.55 8.95
N LYS A 51 10.24 10.50 9.30
CA LYS A 51 9.95 11.46 10.35
C LYS A 51 8.75 12.32 9.96
N LEU A 52 7.71 12.31 10.78
CA LEU A 52 6.44 12.96 10.49
C LEU A 52 6.15 14.13 11.41
N THR A 53 5.53 15.19 10.86
CA THR A 53 4.90 16.21 11.67
C THR A 53 3.61 15.67 12.30
N LEU A 54 3.08 16.37 13.31
CA LEU A 54 1.80 15.98 13.92
C LEU A 54 0.67 15.97 12.90
N ARG A 55 0.65 16.96 12.00
CA ARG A 55 -0.35 17.03 10.93
C ARG A 55 -0.27 15.82 10.00
N GLU A 56 0.93 15.44 9.60
CA GLU A 56 1.13 14.28 8.74
C GLU A 56 0.69 12.98 9.43
N MET A 57 0.98 12.83 10.73
CA MET A 57 0.49 11.69 11.50
C MET A 57 -1.03 11.62 11.50
N VAL A 58 -1.70 12.75 11.71
CA VAL A 58 -3.16 12.80 11.70
C VAL A 58 -3.72 12.45 10.33
N MET A 59 -3.07 12.89 9.26
CA MET A 59 -3.46 12.52 7.90
C MET A 59 -3.38 11.00 7.69
N HIS A 60 -2.31 10.36 8.17
CA HIS A 60 -2.17 8.90 8.10
C HIS A 60 -3.23 8.20 8.95
N MET A 61 -3.49 8.68 10.16
CA MET A 61 -4.53 8.11 11.01
C MET A 61 -5.91 8.18 10.35
N LYS A 62 -6.21 9.29 9.69
CA LYS A 62 -7.43 9.46 8.92
C LYS A 62 -7.52 8.45 7.78
N ALA A 63 -6.43 8.26 7.05
CA ALA A 63 -6.36 7.30 5.97
C ALA A 63 -6.51 5.85 6.47
N VAL A 64 -5.91 5.53 7.62
CA VAL A 64 -6.08 4.21 8.25
C VAL A 64 -7.55 3.96 8.60
N ASN A 65 -8.19 4.92 9.25
CA ASN A 65 -9.60 4.78 9.62
C ASN A 65 -10.52 4.64 8.42
N ALA A 66 -10.21 5.31 7.32
CA ALA A 66 -11.01 5.27 6.10
C ALA A 66 -10.67 4.08 5.18
N ALA A 67 -9.62 3.35 5.46
CA ALA A 67 -9.17 2.27 4.59
C ALA A 67 -10.22 1.17 4.47
N ASP A 68 -10.39 0.65 3.26
CA ASP A 68 -11.35 -0.39 2.94
C ASP A 68 -10.64 -1.74 2.82
N LEU A 69 -10.81 -2.60 3.82
CA LEU A 69 -10.16 -3.92 3.87
C LEU A 69 -10.74 -4.91 2.86
N SER A 70 -11.83 -4.60 2.19
CA SER A 70 -12.34 -5.44 1.10
C SER A 70 -11.48 -5.34 -0.16
N LYS A 71 -10.68 -4.28 -0.26
CA LYS A 71 -9.75 -4.09 -1.38
C LYS A 71 -8.38 -4.67 -1.04
N PRO A 72 -7.75 -5.38 -1.98
CA PRO A 72 -6.47 -6.01 -1.71
C PRO A 72 -5.32 -5.01 -1.67
N ILE A 73 -4.32 -5.31 -0.87
CA ILE A 73 -3.01 -4.67 -0.98
C ILE A 73 -2.27 -5.26 -2.18
N ILE A 74 -1.29 -4.53 -2.70
CA ILE A 74 -0.52 -4.95 -3.87
C ILE A 74 0.91 -5.22 -3.45
N LEU A 75 1.38 -6.44 -3.71
CA LEU A 75 2.75 -6.86 -3.45
C LEU A 75 3.50 -7.04 -4.77
N ASP A 76 4.80 -6.84 -4.74
CA ASP A 76 5.67 -7.10 -5.86
C ASP A 76 6.01 -8.59 -6.00
N GLU A 77 6.85 -8.94 -6.97
CA GLU A 77 7.26 -10.33 -7.21
C GLU A 77 7.99 -10.98 -6.03
N ASP A 78 8.62 -10.18 -5.17
CA ASP A 78 9.32 -10.63 -3.98
C ASP A 78 8.45 -10.60 -2.72
N GLY A 79 7.20 -10.18 -2.84
CA GLY A 79 6.28 -10.06 -1.72
C GLY A 79 6.42 -8.76 -0.94
N GLU A 80 7.13 -7.77 -1.48
CA GLU A 80 7.25 -6.45 -0.87
C GLU A 80 6.03 -5.58 -1.18
N LEU A 81 5.66 -4.73 -0.23
CA LEU A 81 4.48 -3.89 -0.36
C LEU A 81 4.69 -2.78 -1.40
N MET A 82 3.86 -2.78 -2.44
CA MET A 82 3.83 -1.71 -3.43
C MET A 82 2.74 -0.70 -3.14
N ASP A 83 1.57 -1.14 -2.68
CA ASP A 83 0.45 -0.27 -2.32
C ASP A 83 -0.44 -0.90 -1.27
N GLY A 84 -1.05 -0.06 -0.45
CA GLY A 84 -1.99 -0.49 0.57
C GLY A 84 -1.48 -0.39 2.00
N ARG A 85 -0.48 0.46 2.26
CA ARG A 85 0.09 0.64 3.60
C ARG A 85 -0.97 0.94 4.66
N HIS A 86 -1.92 1.82 4.35
CA HIS A 86 -2.98 2.17 5.31
C HIS A 86 -3.94 1.02 5.55
N ARG A 87 -4.20 0.19 4.54
CA ARG A 87 -4.99 -1.05 4.71
C ARG A 87 -4.25 -2.05 5.59
N LEU A 88 -2.95 -2.22 5.36
CA LEU A 88 -2.13 -3.10 6.20
C LEU A 88 -2.12 -2.61 7.65
N MET A 89 -1.96 -1.31 7.87
CA MET A 89 -2.01 -0.71 9.20
C MET A 89 -3.37 -0.93 9.86
N LYS A 90 -4.46 -0.75 9.13
CA LYS A 90 -5.81 -0.98 9.67
C LYS A 90 -6.03 -2.44 10.04
N ALA A 91 -5.55 -3.37 9.22
CA ALA A 91 -5.67 -4.79 9.51
C ALA A 91 -4.94 -5.15 10.82
N MET A 92 -3.74 -4.61 11.03
CA MET A 92 -3.01 -4.79 12.30
C MET A 92 -3.75 -4.15 13.46
N LEU A 93 -4.22 -2.91 13.29
CA LEU A 93 -4.90 -2.15 14.34
C LEU A 93 -6.19 -2.84 14.80
N THR A 94 -6.95 -3.42 13.88
CA THR A 94 -8.22 -4.07 14.18
C THR A 94 -8.11 -5.55 14.48
N GLY A 95 -6.88 -6.09 14.52
CA GLY A 95 -6.63 -7.47 14.92
C GLY A 95 -7.04 -8.51 13.89
N CYS A 96 -6.98 -8.18 12.62
CA CYS A 96 -7.25 -9.16 11.57
C CYS A 96 -6.16 -10.23 11.52
N GLU A 97 -6.55 -11.49 11.31
CA GLU A 97 -5.58 -12.58 11.12
C GLU A 97 -5.03 -12.61 9.70
N THR A 98 -5.86 -12.26 8.73
CA THR A 98 -5.51 -12.27 7.31
C THR A 98 -5.85 -10.94 6.66
N ILE A 99 -5.26 -10.70 5.50
CA ILE A 99 -5.55 -9.54 4.65
C ILE A 99 -5.63 -9.98 3.19
N LYS A 100 -6.45 -9.30 2.41
CA LYS A 100 -6.56 -9.55 0.97
C LYS A 100 -5.33 -9.00 0.25
N VAL A 101 -4.76 -9.81 -0.63
CA VAL A 101 -3.50 -9.53 -1.32
C VAL A 101 -3.63 -9.90 -2.79
N VAL A 102 -3.08 -9.06 -3.66
CA VAL A 102 -2.69 -9.44 -5.01
C VAL A 102 -1.18 -9.28 -5.11
N ARG A 103 -0.54 -10.17 -5.87
CA ARG A 103 0.91 -10.18 -6.01
C ARG A 103 1.28 -10.36 -7.46
N PHE A 104 2.22 -9.56 -7.95
CA PHE A 104 2.76 -9.72 -9.28
C PHE A 104 3.69 -10.94 -9.33
N ASP A 105 3.54 -11.78 -10.37
CA ASP A 105 4.50 -12.85 -10.66
C ASP A 105 5.79 -12.26 -11.19
N GLU A 106 5.66 -11.17 -11.95
CA GLU A 106 6.78 -10.40 -12.48
C GLU A 106 6.42 -8.92 -12.34
N ASN A 107 7.35 -8.14 -11.80
CA ASN A 107 7.11 -6.72 -11.62
C ASN A 107 6.87 -6.04 -12.96
N PRO A 108 5.83 -5.17 -13.04
CA PRO A 108 5.64 -4.35 -14.23
C PRO A 108 6.79 -3.39 -14.41
N ALA A 109 7.00 -2.93 -15.65
CA ALA A 109 8.00 -1.92 -15.94
C ALA A 109 7.73 -0.66 -15.12
N PRO A 110 8.73 -0.12 -14.40
CA PRO A 110 8.52 1.08 -13.60
C PRO A 110 8.25 2.30 -14.46
N CYS A 111 7.48 3.24 -13.91
CA CYS A 111 7.22 4.52 -14.56
C CYS A 111 8.45 5.42 -14.52
N GLN A 112 9.24 5.33 -13.46
CA GLN A 112 10.46 6.11 -13.26
C GLN A 112 11.53 5.25 -12.61
N VAL A 113 12.77 5.49 -12.98
CA VAL A 113 13.95 4.89 -12.36
C VAL A 113 14.85 6.02 -11.89
N SER A 114 15.11 6.11 -10.57
CA SER A 114 16.02 7.11 -10.02
C SER A 114 17.46 6.60 -10.08
N GLU A 115 18.38 7.54 -10.27
CA GLU A 115 19.82 7.23 -10.29
C GLU A 115 20.39 7.11 -8.88
#